data_5299ac7aed5454a042f9ea5e4771efc0
#
_entry.id   5299ac7aed5454a042f9ea5e4771efc0
#
_cell.length_a   1.000
_cell.length_b   1.000
_cell.length_c   1.000
_cell.angle_alpha   90.00
_cell.angle_beta   90.00
_cell.angle_gamma   90.00
#
_symmetry.space_group_name_H-M   'P 1'
#
loop_
_entity.id
_entity.type
_entity.pdbx_description
1 polymer ?
#
loop_
_entity_poly.entity_id
_entity_poly.type
_entity_poly.pdbx_seq_one_letter_code
_entity_poly.pdbx_strand_id
1 'polypeptide(L)'
;RLTDHYQSIFRKGQLFPVPVLEDMATALPTIKPTLFFAVPRVWERFQSGLINKINESDKKDLALKAIDNGLERVEYEQRGETPPLGVRIKDAIFNKLVFERSFKVGLGLDNSEVFITAAAPMNPDVQKWFHAIHIDVAEVYGMTEDTGPATFCVPSFANSYFNSLLKSNNLPIPDVMNPIGKVGMPIMGTEIKVLDDGELCIRGKHVAKGYYKAEEETKATFDEDGWLHTGDLAEIDENGFAKIIGRKKEIIITSGGKNIAPVELENLIKTHDLIGQICMVGDGKKFLSALIVLDGDGGAEKWANENNIEYDIESMSKNEKVLAEIQAHVDKSNSKVANVQQIKKFTLLSNEWTDSSGELTPSLKLKRHVVTERYKDEIESMYEEV
;
A
#
# COMPACT_ATOMS: atom_id res chain seq x y z
N ARG A 1 -8.13 1.66 17.21
CA ARG A 1 -9.14 1.48 18.29
C ARG A 1 -10.57 1.55 17.75
N LEU A 2 -10.88 2.47 16.81
CA LEU A 2 -12.25 2.58 16.27
C LEU A 2 -12.66 1.32 15.51
N THR A 3 -11.82 0.86 14.59
CA THR A 3 -12.06 -0.34 13.77
C THR A 3 -12.02 -1.63 14.57
N ASP A 4 -11.18 -1.70 15.60
CA ASP A 4 -10.97 -2.93 16.35
C ASP A 4 -11.93 -3.06 17.54
N HIS A 5 -11.85 -2.11 18.51
CA HIS A 5 -12.59 -2.22 19.76
C HIS A 5 -14.03 -1.73 19.63
N TYR A 6 -14.25 -0.55 19.05
CA TYR A 6 -15.60 0.03 19.03
C TYR A 6 -16.53 -0.67 18.04
N GLN A 7 -16.05 -1.06 16.86
CA GLN A 7 -16.88 -1.83 15.92
C GLN A 7 -17.30 -3.17 16.51
N SER A 8 -16.40 -3.90 17.16
CA SER A 8 -16.73 -5.18 17.78
C SER A 8 -17.78 -5.03 18.89
N ILE A 9 -17.72 -3.94 19.68
CA ILE A 9 -18.74 -3.64 20.71
C ILE A 9 -20.09 -3.31 20.06
N PHE A 10 -20.12 -2.40 19.09
CA PHE A 10 -21.38 -1.96 18.47
C PHE A 10 -22.02 -3.04 17.60
N ARG A 11 -21.23 -3.84 16.90
CA ARG A 11 -21.72 -4.90 16.01
C ARG A 11 -21.78 -6.28 16.65
N LYS A 12 -21.42 -6.40 17.94
CA LYS A 12 -21.30 -7.68 18.67
C LYS A 12 -20.39 -8.68 17.94
N GLY A 13 -19.37 -8.17 17.26
CA GLY A 13 -18.37 -8.97 16.57
C GLY A 13 -17.31 -9.52 17.53
N GLN A 14 -16.62 -10.57 17.12
CA GLN A 14 -15.41 -11.05 17.79
C GLN A 14 -14.18 -10.44 17.14
N LEU A 15 -13.27 -9.92 17.94
CA LEU A 15 -11.97 -9.45 17.51
C LEU A 15 -10.91 -10.52 17.79
N PHE A 16 -10.16 -10.90 16.78
CA PHE A 16 -9.06 -11.85 16.89
C PHE A 16 -7.73 -11.12 16.60
N PRO A 17 -7.05 -10.59 17.63
CA PRO A 17 -5.74 -10.00 17.44
C PRO A 17 -4.70 -11.09 17.19
N VAL A 18 -3.91 -10.94 16.13
CA VAL A 18 -2.73 -11.77 15.85
C VAL A 18 -1.50 -10.93 16.16
N PRO A 19 -0.83 -11.15 17.30
CA PRO A 19 0.24 -10.28 17.77
C PRO A 19 1.54 -10.42 16.97
N VAL A 20 1.74 -11.56 16.35
CA VAL A 20 2.93 -11.89 15.55
C VAL A 20 2.51 -12.07 14.09
N LEU A 21 3.13 -11.33 13.19
CA LEU A 21 2.73 -11.31 11.77
C LEU A 21 2.91 -12.67 11.09
N GLU A 22 3.95 -13.39 11.47
CA GLU A 22 4.30 -14.73 10.96
C GLU A 22 3.20 -15.76 11.27
N ASP A 23 2.49 -15.58 12.39
CA ASP A 23 1.38 -16.46 12.78
C ASP A 23 0.10 -16.24 11.94
N MET A 24 0.04 -15.17 11.14
CA MET A 24 -1.13 -14.83 10.33
C MET A 24 -1.54 -15.97 9.39
N ALA A 25 -0.57 -16.59 8.71
CA ALA A 25 -0.82 -17.66 7.75
C ALA A 25 -1.43 -18.91 8.39
N THR A 26 -1.15 -19.17 9.68
CA THR A 26 -1.69 -20.31 10.44
C THR A 26 -2.98 -19.95 11.19
N ALA A 27 -3.13 -18.70 11.61
CA ALA A 27 -4.30 -18.22 12.34
C ALA A 27 -5.53 -18.05 11.43
N LEU A 28 -5.37 -17.44 10.25
CA LEU A 28 -6.49 -17.13 9.35
C LEU A 28 -7.33 -18.35 8.92
N PRO A 29 -6.76 -19.52 8.54
CA PRO A 29 -7.54 -20.70 8.20
C PRO A 29 -8.38 -21.23 9.35
N THR A 30 -7.99 -20.93 10.60
CA THR A 30 -8.73 -21.33 11.82
C THR A 30 -9.80 -20.30 12.16
N ILE A 31 -9.50 -19.00 12.06
CA ILE A 31 -10.38 -17.89 12.43
C ILE A 31 -11.46 -17.68 11.36
N LYS A 32 -11.10 -17.71 10.08
CA LYS A 32 -11.98 -17.43 8.94
C LYS A 32 -12.78 -16.15 9.12
N PRO A 33 -12.13 -14.98 9.17
CA PRO A 33 -12.79 -13.72 9.49
C PRO A 33 -13.82 -13.35 8.43
N THR A 34 -14.87 -12.63 8.82
CA THR A 34 -15.85 -12.02 7.90
C THR A 34 -15.39 -10.65 7.38
N LEU A 35 -14.53 -9.96 8.14
CA LEU A 35 -13.85 -8.74 7.75
C LEU A 35 -12.36 -8.92 7.99
N PHE A 36 -11.56 -8.66 6.97
CA PHE A 36 -10.11 -8.71 7.06
C PHE A 36 -9.52 -7.33 6.78
N PHE A 37 -8.85 -6.78 7.78
CA PHE A 37 -8.14 -5.51 7.72
C PHE A 37 -6.64 -5.77 7.87
N ALA A 38 -5.85 -5.31 6.92
CA ALA A 38 -4.39 -5.47 6.97
C ALA A 38 -3.68 -4.28 6.33
N VAL A 39 -2.44 -4.03 6.77
CA VAL A 39 -1.55 -3.06 6.10
C VAL A 39 -1.06 -3.60 4.75
N PRO A 40 -0.63 -2.74 3.81
CA PRO A 40 -0.22 -3.17 2.46
C PRO A 40 0.81 -4.30 2.45
N ARG A 41 1.79 -4.29 3.36
CA ARG A 41 2.83 -5.33 3.43
C ARG A 41 2.28 -6.75 3.64
N VAL A 42 1.18 -6.90 4.36
CA VAL A 42 0.51 -8.20 4.52
C VAL A 42 -0.07 -8.69 3.20
N TRP A 43 -0.69 -7.79 2.44
CA TRP A 43 -1.23 -8.11 1.12
C TRP A 43 -0.13 -8.48 0.12
N GLU A 44 0.99 -7.75 0.13
CA GLU A 44 2.18 -8.05 -0.68
C GLU A 44 2.71 -9.46 -0.38
N ARG A 45 2.86 -9.81 0.90
CA ARG A 45 3.28 -11.17 1.32
C ARG A 45 2.29 -12.25 0.92
N PHE A 46 0.99 -11.99 1.01
CA PHE A 46 -0.03 -12.93 0.54
C PHE A 46 0.06 -13.15 -0.96
N GLN A 47 0.27 -12.09 -1.74
CA GLN A 47 0.47 -12.20 -3.18
C GLN A 47 1.70 -13.05 -3.50
N SER A 48 2.86 -12.72 -2.94
CA SER A 48 4.10 -13.48 -3.15
C SER A 48 3.95 -14.95 -2.74
N GLY A 49 3.35 -15.19 -1.58
CA GLY A 49 3.08 -16.56 -1.10
C GLY A 49 2.16 -17.36 -2.02
N LEU A 50 1.12 -16.73 -2.57
CA LEU A 50 0.22 -17.38 -3.53
C LEU A 50 0.91 -17.63 -4.88
N ILE A 51 1.67 -16.66 -5.40
CA ILE A 51 2.44 -16.81 -6.64
C ILE A 51 3.43 -17.96 -6.53
N ASN A 52 4.10 -18.09 -5.38
CA ASN A 52 5.03 -19.20 -5.13
C ASN A 52 4.31 -20.55 -5.16
N LYS A 53 3.19 -20.68 -4.45
CA LYS A 53 2.37 -21.90 -4.48
C LYS A 53 1.86 -22.24 -5.88
N ILE A 54 1.51 -21.21 -6.68
CA ILE A 54 1.11 -21.40 -8.08
C ILE A 54 2.29 -21.97 -8.90
N ASN A 55 3.48 -21.41 -8.73
CA ASN A 55 4.68 -21.82 -9.47
C ASN A 55 5.08 -23.26 -9.19
N GLU A 56 4.83 -23.76 -7.99
CA GLU A 56 5.09 -25.14 -7.55
C GLU A 56 3.95 -26.13 -7.91
N SER A 57 2.81 -25.62 -8.39
CA SER A 57 1.62 -26.44 -8.63
C SER A 57 1.61 -27.08 -10.02
N ASP A 58 1.18 -28.35 -10.11
CA ASP A 58 0.87 -29.01 -11.40
C ASP A 58 -0.23 -28.27 -12.21
N LYS A 59 -0.99 -27.39 -11.56
CA LYS A 59 -2.04 -26.57 -12.20
C LYS A 59 -1.62 -25.13 -12.47
N LYS A 60 -0.31 -24.86 -12.50
CA LYS A 60 0.25 -23.51 -12.74
C LYS A 60 -0.37 -22.81 -13.93
N ASP A 61 -0.38 -23.45 -15.10
CA ASP A 61 -0.90 -22.84 -16.33
C ASP A 61 -2.39 -22.48 -16.24
N LEU A 62 -3.17 -23.29 -15.53
CA LEU A 62 -4.58 -23.00 -15.30
C LEU A 62 -4.76 -21.77 -14.39
N ALA A 63 -3.98 -21.71 -13.31
CA ALA A 63 -4.03 -20.62 -12.36
C ALA A 63 -3.58 -19.29 -13.00
N LEU A 64 -2.51 -19.30 -13.79
CA LEU A 64 -2.03 -18.12 -14.54
C LEU A 64 -3.07 -17.63 -15.55
N LYS A 65 -3.67 -18.54 -16.34
CA LYS A 65 -4.76 -18.16 -17.27
C LYS A 65 -5.99 -17.59 -16.56
N ALA A 66 -6.29 -18.07 -15.36
CA ALA A 66 -7.39 -17.55 -14.56
C ALA A 66 -7.07 -16.11 -14.08
N ILE A 67 -5.85 -15.88 -13.59
CA ILE A 67 -5.39 -14.56 -13.18
C ILE A 67 -5.38 -13.58 -14.36
N ASP A 68 -4.84 -13.96 -15.52
CA ASP A 68 -4.81 -13.12 -16.72
C ASP A 68 -6.21 -12.70 -17.15
N ASN A 69 -7.17 -13.64 -17.15
CA ASN A 69 -8.57 -13.32 -17.45
C ASN A 69 -9.18 -12.38 -16.38
N GLY A 70 -8.83 -12.57 -15.12
CA GLY A 70 -9.25 -11.68 -14.03
C GLY A 70 -8.67 -10.27 -14.17
N LEU A 71 -7.39 -10.15 -14.54
CA LEU A 71 -6.75 -8.86 -14.83
C LEU A 71 -7.42 -8.14 -15.99
N GLU A 72 -7.73 -8.86 -17.08
CA GLU A 72 -8.49 -8.31 -18.21
C GLU A 72 -9.87 -7.81 -17.78
N ARG A 73 -10.61 -8.58 -16.94
CA ARG A 73 -11.90 -8.17 -16.37
C ARG A 73 -11.76 -6.87 -15.58
N VAL A 74 -10.79 -6.79 -14.67
CA VAL A 74 -10.55 -5.62 -13.81
C VAL A 74 -10.23 -4.38 -14.66
N GLU A 75 -9.51 -4.50 -15.77
CA GLU A 75 -9.25 -3.37 -16.66
C GLU A 75 -10.52 -2.75 -17.24
N TYR A 76 -11.49 -3.55 -17.66
CA TYR A 76 -12.79 -3.05 -18.10
C TYR A 76 -13.55 -2.38 -16.94
N GLU A 77 -13.63 -3.07 -15.80
CA GLU A 77 -14.35 -2.58 -14.62
C GLU A 77 -13.79 -1.25 -14.11
N GLN A 78 -12.45 -1.09 -14.12
CA GLN A 78 -11.80 0.16 -13.70
C GLN A 78 -12.01 1.34 -14.67
N ARG A 79 -12.46 1.07 -15.90
CA ARG A 79 -12.92 2.08 -16.87
C ARG A 79 -14.42 2.33 -16.81
N GLY A 80 -15.16 1.70 -15.88
CA GLY A 80 -16.62 1.75 -15.82
C GLY A 80 -17.29 0.96 -16.96
N GLU A 81 -16.55 0.09 -17.66
CA GLU A 81 -17.02 -0.66 -18.81
C GLU A 81 -17.45 -2.08 -18.43
N THR A 82 -18.43 -2.62 -19.13
CA THR A 82 -18.81 -4.03 -18.97
C THR A 82 -17.84 -4.92 -19.74
N PRO A 83 -17.16 -5.89 -19.09
CA PRO A 83 -16.26 -6.81 -19.77
C PRO A 83 -16.98 -7.63 -20.87
N PRO A 84 -16.29 -7.98 -21.97
CA PRO A 84 -16.83 -8.83 -23.03
C PRO A 84 -17.42 -10.14 -22.50
N LEU A 85 -18.45 -10.67 -23.18
CA LEU A 85 -19.15 -11.88 -22.72
C LEU A 85 -18.19 -13.08 -22.53
N GLY A 86 -17.19 -13.23 -23.41
CA GLY A 86 -16.19 -14.29 -23.31
C GLY A 86 -15.32 -14.17 -22.04
N VAL A 87 -14.94 -12.95 -21.65
CA VAL A 87 -14.20 -12.69 -20.41
C VAL A 87 -15.07 -13.04 -19.22
N ARG A 88 -16.32 -12.58 -19.18
CA ARG A 88 -17.26 -12.82 -18.08
C ARG A 88 -17.57 -14.31 -17.86
N ILE A 89 -17.76 -15.08 -18.93
CA ILE A 89 -18.03 -16.53 -18.84
C ILE A 89 -16.79 -17.25 -18.26
N LYS A 90 -15.59 -16.95 -18.79
CA LYS A 90 -14.35 -17.54 -18.27
C LYS A 90 -14.13 -17.17 -16.82
N ASP A 91 -14.34 -15.90 -16.47
CA ASP A 91 -14.20 -15.40 -15.10
C ASP A 91 -15.11 -16.14 -14.12
N ALA A 92 -16.39 -16.32 -14.45
CA ALA A 92 -17.33 -17.07 -13.62
C ALA A 92 -16.89 -18.54 -13.40
N ILE A 93 -16.32 -19.18 -14.43
CA ILE A 93 -15.77 -20.54 -14.35
C ILE A 93 -14.52 -20.55 -13.46
N PHE A 94 -13.57 -19.65 -13.69
CA PHE A 94 -12.31 -19.57 -12.94
C PHE A 94 -12.54 -19.18 -11.48
N ASN A 95 -13.48 -18.26 -11.20
CA ASN A 95 -13.83 -17.90 -9.84
C ASN A 95 -14.25 -19.15 -9.05
N LYS A 96 -15.18 -19.93 -9.59
CA LYS A 96 -15.70 -21.11 -8.91
C LYS A 96 -14.69 -22.26 -8.78
N LEU A 97 -13.84 -22.46 -9.80
CA LEU A 97 -12.94 -23.62 -9.85
C LEU A 97 -11.56 -23.35 -9.22
N VAL A 98 -11.09 -22.09 -9.28
CA VAL A 98 -9.74 -21.71 -8.87
C VAL A 98 -9.80 -20.79 -7.64
N PHE A 99 -10.43 -19.62 -7.75
CA PHE A 99 -10.27 -18.58 -6.73
C PHE A 99 -11.00 -18.91 -5.42
N GLU A 100 -12.28 -19.26 -5.47
CA GLU A 100 -13.06 -19.62 -4.26
C GLU A 100 -12.50 -20.87 -3.56
N ARG A 101 -12.16 -21.90 -4.33
CA ARG A 101 -11.77 -23.20 -3.76
C ARG A 101 -10.31 -23.28 -3.33
N SER A 102 -9.44 -22.51 -3.97
CA SER A 102 -8.01 -22.63 -3.73
C SER A 102 -7.41 -21.41 -3.08
N PHE A 103 -7.67 -20.20 -3.61
CA PHE A 103 -6.98 -18.99 -3.14
C PHE A 103 -7.59 -18.46 -1.86
N LYS A 104 -8.90 -18.23 -1.82
CA LYS A 104 -9.58 -17.74 -0.60
C LYS A 104 -9.47 -18.74 0.55
N VAL A 105 -9.72 -20.02 0.26
CA VAL A 105 -9.57 -21.10 1.25
C VAL A 105 -8.12 -21.24 1.71
N GLY A 106 -7.16 -21.17 0.78
CA GLY A 106 -5.73 -21.26 1.09
C GLY A 106 -5.20 -20.13 1.96
N LEU A 107 -5.85 -18.97 1.91
CA LEU A 107 -5.56 -17.82 2.78
C LEU A 107 -6.41 -17.82 4.07
N GLY A 108 -7.40 -18.70 4.20
CA GLY A 108 -8.38 -18.66 5.30
C GLY A 108 -9.33 -17.47 5.22
N LEU A 109 -9.54 -16.93 4.02
CA LEU A 109 -10.39 -15.75 3.74
C LEU A 109 -11.69 -16.15 3.03
N ASP A 110 -12.06 -17.43 3.07
CA ASP A 110 -13.24 -17.97 2.39
C ASP A 110 -14.57 -17.44 2.96
N ASN A 111 -14.60 -17.01 4.23
CA ASN A 111 -15.74 -16.36 4.85
C ASN A 111 -15.69 -14.82 4.79
N SER A 112 -14.60 -14.26 4.27
CA SER A 112 -14.44 -12.81 4.26
C SER A 112 -15.24 -12.16 3.13
N GLU A 113 -16.05 -11.18 3.50
CA GLU A 113 -16.84 -10.35 2.60
C GLU A 113 -16.21 -8.96 2.42
N VAL A 114 -15.42 -8.52 3.40
CA VAL A 114 -14.84 -7.18 3.48
C VAL A 114 -13.33 -7.28 3.59
N PHE A 115 -12.63 -6.70 2.62
CA PHE A 115 -11.17 -6.64 2.58
C PHE A 115 -10.74 -5.18 2.59
N ILE A 116 -9.95 -4.79 3.58
CA ILE A 116 -9.54 -3.39 3.77
C ILE A 116 -8.04 -3.31 3.91
N THR A 117 -7.47 -2.27 3.30
CA THR A 117 -6.09 -1.85 3.54
C THR A 117 -6.05 -0.38 3.95
N ALA A 118 -5.14 -0.03 4.83
CA ALA A 118 -4.90 1.35 5.26
C ALA A 118 -3.52 1.51 5.89
N ALA A 119 -3.27 2.70 6.42
CA ALA A 119 -2.05 3.09 7.13
C ALA A 119 -0.86 3.42 6.23
N ALA A 120 -0.78 2.91 5.02
CA ALA A 120 0.16 3.31 3.97
C ALA A 120 -0.52 3.12 2.60
N PRO A 121 -0.08 3.81 1.53
CA PRO A 121 -0.59 3.56 0.18
C PRO A 121 -0.28 2.12 -0.26
N MET A 122 -1.27 1.45 -0.82
CA MET A 122 -1.09 0.13 -1.42
C MET A 122 -0.52 0.27 -2.84
N ASN A 123 0.35 -0.66 -3.23
CA ASN A 123 0.80 -0.71 -4.62
C ASN A 123 -0.39 -1.05 -5.54
N PRO A 124 -0.68 -0.22 -6.56
CA PRO A 124 -1.80 -0.45 -7.46
C PRO A 124 -1.75 -1.78 -8.22
N ASP A 125 -0.55 -2.27 -8.57
CA ASP A 125 -0.40 -3.57 -9.25
C ASP A 125 -0.78 -4.73 -8.31
N VAL A 126 -0.45 -4.62 -7.01
CA VAL A 126 -0.84 -5.59 -5.98
C VAL A 126 -2.35 -5.55 -5.75
N GLN A 127 -2.94 -4.36 -5.62
CA GLN A 127 -4.39 -4.19 -5.48
C GLN A 127 -5.13 -4.78 -6.69
N LYS A 128 -4.70 -4.45 -7.92
CA LYS A 128 -5.25 -4.97 -9.17
C LYS A 128 -5.20 -6.50 -9.22
N TRP A 129 -4.11 -7.08 -8.78
CA TRP A 129 -3.95 -8.54 -8.72
C TRP A 129 -4.96 -9.19 -7.78
N PHE A 130 -5.20 -8.61 -6.59
CA PHE A 130 -6.22 -9.12 -5.67
C PHE A 130 -7.64 -8.97 -6.24
N HIS A 131 -7.94 -7.85 -6.87
CA HIS A 131 -9.22 -7.67 -7.57
C HIS A 131 -9.40 -8.74 -8.66
N ALA A 132 -8.32 -9.09 -9.39
CA ALA A 132 -8.38 -10.12 -10.42
C ALA A 132 -8.79 -11.50 -9.89
N ILE A 133 -8.47 -11.82 -8.65
CA ILE A 133 -8.84 -13.08 -7.98
C ILE A 133 -10.07 -12.95 -7.07
N HIS A 134 -10.91 -11.91 -7.29
CA HIS A 134 -12.13 -11.63 -6.52
C HIS A 134 -11.92 -11.37 -5.02
N ILE A 135 -10.76 -10.84 -4.64
CA ILE A 135 -10.50 -10.25 -3.34
C ILE A 135 -10.49 -8.73 -3.53
N ASP A 136 -11.64 -8.11 -3.34
CA ASP A 136 -11.91 -6.69 -3.62
C ASP A 136 -11.37 -5.80 -2.49
N VAL A 137 -10.05 -5.61 -2.46
CA VAL A 137 -9.36 -4.81 -1.43
C VAL A 137 -9.70 -3.33 -1.60
N ALA A 138 -10.38 -2.76 -0.60
CA ALA A 138 -10.71 -1.34 -0.56
C ALA A 138 -9.69 -0.57 0.27
N GLU A 139 -9.17 0.53 -0.29
CA GLU A 139 -8.31 1.43 0.46
C GLU A 139 -9.11 2.41 1.30
N VAL A 140 -8.54 2.74 2.47
CA VAL A 140 -9.09 3.66 3.45
C VAL A 140 -7.99 4.62 3.88
N TYR A 141 -8.29 5.89 3.91
CA TYR A 141 -7.38 6.91 4.40
C TYR A 141 -7.95 7.59 5.65
N GLY A 142 -7.06 7.86 6.59
CA GLY A 142 -7.32 8.60 7.81
C GLY A 142 -6.11 8.58 8.72
N MET A 143 -6.21 9.32 9.80
CA MET A 143 -5.13 9.48 10.78
C MET A 143 -5.69 9.51 12.20
N THR A 144 -4.81 9.56 13.20
CA THR A 144 -5.24 9.58 14.61
C THR A 144 -6.06 10.82 14.91
N GLU A 145 -5.71 11.94 14.30
CA GLU A 145 -6.31 13.26 14.50
C GLU A 145 -7.74 13.34 13.96
N ASP A 146 -8.12 12.49 13.01
CA ASP A 146 -9.51 12.40 12.52
C ASP A 146 -10.30 11.22 13.13
N THR A 147 -9.72 10.50 14.10
CA THR A 147 -10.34 9.41 14.86
C THR A 147 -10.62 8.14 14.02
N GLY A 148 -10.22 8.08 12.79
CA GLY A 148 -10.50 6.91 11.95
C GLY A 148 -10.51 7.27 10.47
N PRO A 149 -11.31 6.61 9.64
CA PRO A 149 -11.28 6.92 8.22
C PRO A 149 -11.93 8.28 7.94
N ALA A 150 -11.21 9.13 7.19
CA ALA A 150 -11.78 10.31 6.56
C ALA A 150 -12.38 9.97 5.19
N THR A 151 -11.73 9.07 4.45
CA THR A 151 -12.19 8.61 3.14
C THR A 151 -12.19 7.09 3.05
N PHE A 152 -13.02 6.56 2.16
CA PHE A 152 -13.21 5.13 2.00
C PHE A 152 -13.59 4.77 0.56
N CYS A 153 -12.87 3.81 -0.05
CA CYS A 153 -13.30 3.13 -1.26
C CYS A 153 -14.40 2.11 -0.92
N VAL A 154 -15.48 2.10 -1.70
CA VAL A 154 -16.63 1.24 -1.39
C VAL A 154 -16.42 -0.15 -2.00
N PRO A 155 -16.33 -1.21 -1.18
CA PRO A 155 -16.25 -2.57 -1.69
C PRO A 155 -17.49 -2.95 -2.50
N SER A 156 -17.33 -3.82 -3.48
CA SER A 156 -18.38 -4.18 -4.46
C SER A 156 -19.68 -4.67 -3.83
N PHE A 157 -19.61 -5.40 -2.71
CA PHE A 157 -20.81 -5.89 -1.99
C PHE A 157 -21.69 -4.75 -1.44
N ALA A 158 -21.10 -3.58 -1.18
CA ALA A 158 -21.80 -2.43 -0.62
C ALA A 158 -22.29 -1.42 -1.68
N ASN A 159 -21.97 -1.62 -2.96
CA ASN A 159 -22.28 -0.69 -4.04
C ASN A 159 -23.76 -0.32 -4.11
N SER A 160 -24.66 -1.28 -4.00
CA SER A 160 -26.10 -1.01 -4.09
C SER A 160 -26.60 -0.10 -2.96
N TYR A 161 -26.09 -0.28 -1.75
CA TYR A 161 -26.40 0.56 -0.61
C TYR A 161 -25.87 1.99 -0.78
N PHE A 162 -24.59 2.11 -1.15
CA PHE A 162 -23.98 3.41 -1.35
C PHE A 162 -24.56 4.16 -2.54
N ASN A 163 -24.89 3.50 -3.64
CA ASN A 163 -25.56 4.11 -4.77
C ASN A 163 -26.93 4.67 -4.36
N SER A 164 -27.69 3.96 -3.53
CA SER A 164 -28.95 4.43 -3.00
C SER A 164 -28.75 5.66 -2.08
N LEU A 165 -27.70 5.65 -1.27
CA LEU A 165 -27.35 6.76 -0.39
C LEU A 165 -26.93 8.00 -1.17
N LEU A 166 -26.06 7.86 -2.18
CA LEU A 166 -25.65 8.97 -3.04
C LEU A 166 -26.86 9.58 -3.76
N LYS A 167 -27.70 8.72 -4.33
CA LYS A 167 -28.93 9.15 -5.02
C LYS A 167 -29.90 9.91 -4.10
N SER A 168 -30.07 9.44 -2.86
CA SER A 168 -30.98 10.10 -1.89
C SER A 168 -30.47 11.49 -1.45
N ASN A 169 -29.17 11.74 -1.59
CA ASN A 169 -28.53 13.03 -1.29
C ASN A 169 -28.26 13.88 -2.55
N ASN A 170 -28.79 13.50 -3.71
CA ASN A 170 -28.56 14.15 -5.00
C ASN A 170 -27.07 14.26 -5.39
N LEU A 171 -26.27 13.28 -4.97
CA LEU A 171 -24.86 13.19 -5.33
C LEU A 171 -24.68 12.29 -6.57
N PRO A 172 -23.68 12.57 -7.42
CA PRO A 172 -23.39 11.71 -8.57
C PRO A 172 -22.99 10.31 -8.11
N ILE A 173 -23.37 9.31 -8.89
CA ILE A 173 -22.95 7.92 -8.67
C ILE A 173 -21.76 7.65 -9.59
N PRO A 174 -20.57 7.40 -9.05
CA PRO A 174 -19.41 7.04 -9.85
C PRO A 174 -19.61 5.70 -10.55
N ASP A 175 -19.06 5.54 -11.75
CA ASP A 175 -19.06 4.27 -12.48
C ASP A 175 -18.23 3.20 -11.75
N VAL A 176 -17.16 3.61 -11.06
CA VAL A 176 -16.27 2.76 -10.28
C VAL A 176 -16.27 3.22 -8.82
N MET A 177 -16.74 2.36 -7.92
CA MET A 177 -16.85 2.67 -6.49
C MET A 177 -15.59 2.30 -5.67
N ASN A 178 -14.75 1.42 -6.21
CA ASN A 178 -13.47 1.03 -5.63
C ASN A 178 -12.35 1.20 -6.68
N PRO A 179 -11.99 2.46 -7.02
CA PRO A 179 -10.95 2.74 -8.00
C PRO A 179 -9.57 2.41 -7.43
N ILE A 180 -8.79 1.65 -8.19
CA ILE A 180 -7.44 1.22 -7.82
C ILE A 180 -6.50 2.43 -7.69
N GLY A 181 -5.70 2.46 -6.62
CA GLY A 181 -4.73 3.51 -6.33
C GLY A 181 -5.33 4.80 -5.80
N LYS A 182 -6.59 4.78 -5.37
CA LYS A 182 -7.26 5.89 -4.68
C LYS A 182 -7.73 5.45 -3.28
N VAL A 183 -7.81 6.41 -2.38
CA VAL A 183 -8.17 6.17 -0.98
C VAL A 183 -9.64 6.46 -0.68
N GLY A 184 -10.44 6.65 -1.71
CA GLY A 184 -11.89 6.75 -1.60
C GLY A 184 -12.44 8.16 -1.54
N MET A 185 -13.76 8.22 -1.33
CA MET A 185 -14.53 9.44 -1.11
C MET A 185 -14.67 9.73 0.38
N PRO A 186 -14.95 11.01 0.76
CA PRO A 186 -15.19 11.35 2.16
C PRO A 186 -16.38 10.54 2.72
N ILE A 187 -16.21 10.02 3.92
CA ILE A 187 -17.30 9.36 4.64
C ILE A 187 -18.36 10.38 5.08
N MET A 188 -19.56 9.90 5.43
CA MET A 188 -20.66 10.77 5.84
C MET A 188 -20.25 11.68 7.00
N GLY A 189 -20.48 12.98 6.83
CA GLY A 189 -20.15 14.00 7.82
C GLY A 189 -18.69 14.45 7.82
N THR A 190 -17.94 14.04 6.80
CA THR A 190 -16.57 14.49 6.51
C THR A 190 -16.56 15.39 5.30
N GLU A 191 -15.83 16.47 5.38
CA GLU A 191 -15.48 17.34 4.26
C GLU A 191 -13.98 17.20 4.01
N ILE A 192 -13.59 17.18 2.75
CA ILE A 192 -12.18 17.22 2.34
C ILE A 192 -11.97 18.35 1.33
N LYS A 193 -10.79 18.94 1.34
CA LYS A 193 -10.33 19.87 0.31
C LYS A 193 -8.82 19.72 0.10
N VAL A 194 -8.37 20.08 -1.07
CA VAL A 194 -6.94 20.23 -1.38
C VAL A 194 -6.64 21.70 -1.51
N LEU A 195 -5.60 22.17 -0.83
CA LEU A 195 -5.14 23.56 -0.89
C LEU A 195 -4.29 23.80 -2.15
N ASP A 196 -3.97 25.08 -2.43
CA ASP A 196 -3.17 25.47 -3.60
C ASP A 196 -1.77 24.84 -3.61
N ASP A 197 -1.21 24.52 -2.43
CA ASP A 197 0.06 23.82 -2.28
C ASP A 197 -0.05 22.29 -2.32
N GLY A 198 -1.25 21.76 -2.58
CA GLY A 198 -1.54 20.34 -2.70
C GLY A 198 -1.88 19.64 -1.38
N GLU A 199 -1.87 20.35 -0.24
CA GLU A 199 -2.15 19.73 1.06
C GLU A 199 -3.62 19.34 1.19
N LEU A 200 -3.88 18.10 1.60
CA LEU A 200 -5.21 17.61 1.95
C LEU A 200 -5.62 18.14 3.33
N CYS A 201 -6.78 18.75 3.41
CA CYS A 201 -7.41 19.15 4.67
C CYS A 201 -8.72 18.40 4.89
N ILE A 202 -9.01 18.08 6.16
CA ILE A 202 -10.19 17.32 6.59
C ILE A 202 -10.98 18.15 7.59
N ARG A 203 -12.30 18.13 7.48
CA ARG A 203 -13.19 18.74 8.47
C ARG A 203 -14.36 17.81 8.77
N GLY A 204 -14.74 17.73 10.05
CA GLY A 204 -15.87 16.93 10.50
C GLY A 204 -15.93 16.80 12.02
N LYS A 205 -17.05 16.29 12.52
CA LYS A 205 -17.26 16.10 13.98
C LYS A 205 -16.34 15.03 14.59
N HIS A 206 -15.73 14.21 13.80
CA HIS A 206 -14.78 13.15 14.19
C HIS A 206 -13.34 13.66 14.31
N VAL A 207 -13.07 14.86 13.82
CA VAL A 207 -11.75 15.51 13.95
C VAL A 207 -11.50 15.88 15.40
N ALA A 208 -10.29 15.59 15.90
CA ALA A 208 -9.86 15.90 17.27
C ALA A 208 -9.85 17.41 17.52
N LYS A 209 -9.97 17.78 18.78
CA LYS A 209 -9.93 19.20 19.20
C LYS A 209 -8.53 19.78 19.25
N GLY A 210 -7.52 18.93 19.24
CA GLY A 210 -6.12 19.31 19.37
C GLY A 210 -5.29 18.30 20.16
N TYR A 211 -4.03 18.63 20.36
CA TYR A 211 -3.08 17.83 21.12
C TYR A 211 -3.05 18.26 22.60
N TYR A 212 -3.06 17.28 23.48
CA TYR A 212 -3.08 17.53 24.93
C TYR A 212 -1.80 18.25 25.38
N LYS A 213 -1.95 19.44 25.99
CA LYS A 213 -0.84 20.30 26.46
C LYS A 213 0.18 20.70 25.39
N ALA A 214 -0.21 20.74 24.12
CA ALA A 214 0.63 21.11 23.00
C ALA A 214 -0.13 22.15 22.12
N GLU A 215 -0.19 23.39 22.60
CA GLU A 215 -0.99 24.45 21.98
C GLU A 215 -0.41 24.91 20.63
N GLU A 216 0.92 24.98 20.51
CA GLU A 216 1.59 25.40 19.29
C GLU A 216 1.36 24.37 18.16
N GLU A 217 1.53 23.09 18.46
CA GLU A 217 1.27 21.99 17.52
C GLU A 217 -0.22 21.94 17.14
N THR A 218 -1.08 22.21 18.13
CA THR A 218 -2.53 22.27 17.88
C THR A 218 -2.86 23.38 16.87
N LYS A 219 -2.36 24.59 17.08
CA LYS A 219 -2.59 25.73 16.18
C LYS A 219 -1.98 25.52 14.81
N ALA A 220 -0.87 24.80 14.71
CA ALA A 220 -0.22 24.46 13.45
C ALA A 220 -0.96 23.39 12.65
N THR A 221 -1.78 22.57 13.34
CA THR A 221 -2.44 21.41 12.73
C THR A 221 -3.94 21.63 12.50
N PHE A 222 -4.59 22.40 13.38
CA PHE A 222 -6.04 22.68 13.30
C PHE A 222 -6.25 24.18 13.15
N ASP A 223 -6.90 24.59 12.07
CA ASP A 223 -7.21 26.00 11.84
C ASP A 223 -8.48 26.47 12.58
N GLU A 224 -8.71 27.80 12.57
CA GLU A 224 -9.87 28.40 13.25
C GLU A 224 -11.21 28.01 12.61
N ASP A 225 -11.22 27.59 11.34
CA ASP A 225 -12.41 27.15 10.61
C ASP A 225 -12.71 25.65 10.83
N GLY A 226 -11.91 24.97 11.66
CA GLY A 226 -12.06 23.57 12.04
C GLY A 226 -11.51 22.58 11.02
N TRP A 227 -10.61 23.02 10.13
CA TRP A 227 -9.89 22.12 9.24
C TRP A 227 -8.65 21.55 9.91
N LEU A 228 -8.49 20.27 9.77
CA LEU A 228 -7.27 19.53 10.08
C LEU A 228 -6.35 19.57 8.86
N HIS A 229 -5.16 20.15 9.00
CA HIS A 229 -4.07 20.12 8.05
C HIS A 229 -3.32 18.80 8.20
N THR A 230 -3.47 17.90 7.22
CA THR A 230 -2.98 16.52 7.36
C THR A 230 -1.47 16.38 7.16
N GLY A 231 -0.85 17.35 6.49
CA GLY A 231 0.52 17.27 6.01
C GLY A 231 0.71 16.25 4.86
N ASP A 232 -0.38 15.66 4.36
CA ASP A 232 -0.36 14.76 3.19
C ASP A 232 -0.78 15.55 1.95
N LEU A 233 -0.09 15.29 0.83
CA LEU A 233 -0.44 15.84 -0.48
C LEU A 233 -1.40 14.90 -1.19
N ALA A 234 -2.43 15.46 -1.81
CA ALA A 234 -3.45 14.69 -2.50
C ALA A 234 -3.98 15.39 -3.75
N GLU A 235 -4.62 14.59 -4.59
CA GLU A 235 -5.49 15.02 -5.68
C GLU A 235 -6.91 14.51 -5.41
N ILE A 236 -7.92 15.27 -5.80
CA ILE A 236 -9.32 14.84 -5.78
C ILE A 236 -9.82 14.89 -7.22
N ASP A 237 -10.33 13.77 -7.71
CA ASP A 237 -10.85 13.70 -9.06
C ASP A 237 -12.28 14.27 -9.19
N GLU A 238 -12.79 14.30 -10.41
CA GLU A 238 -14.13 14.78 -10.74
C GLU A 238 -15.28 14.00 -10.06
N ASN A 239 -15.02 12.76 -9.65
CA ASN A 239 -15.96 11.91 -8.93
C ASN A 239 -15.84 12.06 -7.40
N GLY A 240 -14.90 12.88 -6.91
CA GLY A 240 -14.66 13.12 -5.48
C GLY A 240 -13.76 12.08 -4.80
N PHE A 241 -13.09 11.20 -5.55
CA PHE A 241 -12.12 10.27 -4.98
C PHE A 241 -10.78 10.96 -4.74
N ALA A 242 -10.27 10.81 -3.53
CA ALA A 242 -8.94 11.26 -3.16
C ALA A 242 -7.86 10.23 -3.55
N LYS A 243 -6.72 10.73 -4.03
CA LYS A 243 -5.48 9.98 -4.24
C LYS A 243 -4.39 10.66 -3.42
N ILE A 244 -3.74 9.92 -2.53
CA ILE A 244 -2.58 10.43 -1.78
C ILE A 244 -1.34 10.34 -2.68
N ILE A 245 -0.64 11.46 -2.81
CA ILE A 245 0.58 11.58 -3.62
C ILE A 245 1.82 11.35 -2.74
N GLY A 246 1.79 11.85 -1.49
CA GLY A 246 2.90 11.73 -0.57
C GLY A 246 2.74 12.63 0.65
N ARG A 247 3.81 12.78 1.42
CA ARG A 247 3.85 13.71 2.56
C ARG A 247 4.55 14.99 2.19
N LYS A 248 3.97 16.13 2.56
CA LYS A 248 4.52 17.46 2.30
C LYS A 248 5.96 17.62 2.82
N LYS A 249 6.23 17.09 4.03
CA LYS A 249 7.57 17.10 4.65
C LYS A 249 8.55 16.07 4.08
N GLU A 250 8.08 15.15 3.25
CA GLU A 250 8.90 14.08 2.64
C GLU A 250 9.14 14.31 1.15
N ILE A 251 8.63 15.40 0.59
CA ILE A 251 8.93 15.79 -0.78
C ILE A 251 10.41 16.09 -0.91
N ILE A 252 11.04 15.42 -1.87
CA ILE A 252 12.43 15.65 -2.24
C ILE A 252 12.47 16.79 -3.25
N ILE A 253 13.20 17.87 -2.92
CA ILE A 253 13.40 19.00 -3.82
C ILE A 253 14.81 18.89 -4.38
N THR A 254 14.93 18.45 -5.61
CA THR A 254 16.25 18.35 -6.28
C THR A 254 16.88 19.71 -6.50
N SER A 255 18.19 19.75 -6.72
CA SER A 255 18.91 20.99 -7.05
C SER A 255 18.39 21.73 -8.31
N GLY A 256 17.69 21.00 -9.18
CA GLY A 256 16.97 21.55 -10.34
C GLY A 256 15.56 22.10 -10.00
N GLY A 257 15.17 22.15 -8.73
CA GLY A 257 13.88 22.69 -8.27
C GLY A 257 12.68 21.79 -8.59
N LYS A 258 12.87 20.49 -8.78
CA LYS A 258 11.78 19.52 -9.01
C LYS A 258 11.33 18.93 -7.68
N ASN A 259 10.02 19.01 -7.43
CA ASN A 259 9.35 18.38 -6.29
C ASN A 259 9.00 16.94 -6.66
N ILE A 260 9.50 15.99 -5.88
CA ILE A 260 9.34 14.56 -6.13
C ILE A 260 8.82 13.88 -4.87
N ALA A 261 7.66 13.23 -4.98
CA ALA A 261 7.14 12.37 -3.95
C ALA A 261 7.80 10.99 -4.05
N PRO A 262 8.52 10.52 -3.02
CA PRO A 262 9.29 9.28 -3.12
C PRO A 262 8.41 8.02 -3.08
N VAL A 263 7.22 8.09 -2.49
CA VAL A 263 6.38 6.95 -2.12
C VAL A 263 6.02 6.06 -3.32
N GLU A 264 5.71 6.65 -4.48
CA GLU A 264 5.27 5.89 -5.66
C GLU A 264 6.37 4.94 -6.14
N LEU A 265 7.59 5.45 -6.33
CA LEU A 265 8.72 4.63 -6.81
C LEU A 265 9.23 3.69 -5.71
N GLU A 266 9.24 4.13 -4.44
CA GLU A 266 9.57 3.25 -3.31
C GLU A 266 8.64 2.04 -3.25
N ASN A 267 7.34 2.24 -3.44
CA ASN A 267 6.37 1.15 -3.44
C ASN A 267 6.55 0.21 -4.63
N LEU A 268 6.92 0.72 -5.82
CA LEU A 268 7.24 -0.11 -6.96
C LEU A 268 8.47 -1.01 -6.70
N ILE A 269 9.51 -0.44 -6.10
CA ILE A 269 10.75 -1.16 -5.82
C ILE A 269 10.55 -2.21 -4.71
N LYS A 270 9.78 -1.92 -3.70
CA LYS A 270 9.47 -2.86 -2.60
C LYS A 270 8.67 -4.10 -3.02
N THR A 271 8.20 -4.19 -4.24
CA THR A 271 7.50 -5.40 -4.73
C THR A 271 8.43 -6.59 -4.95
N HIS A 272 9.74 -6.42 -4.91
CA HIS A 272 10.69 -7.51 -5.06
C HIS A 272 10.91 -8.24 -3.73
N ASP A 273 10.87 -9.58 -3.75
CA ASP A 273 11.01 -10.41 -2.54
C ASP A 273 12.33 -10.19 -1.78
N LEU A 274 13.42 -9.83 -2.48
CA LEU A 274 14.70 -9.49 -1.85
C LEU A 274 14.66 -8.19 -1.03
N ILE A 275 13.71 -7.28 -1.28
CA ILE A 275 13.74 -5.92 -0.76
C ILE A 275 12.80 -5.77 0.43
N GLY A 276 13.36 -5.58 1.61
CA GLY A 276 12.62 -5.32 2.83
C GLY A 276 12.10 -3.89 2.89
N GLN A 277 12.99 -2.92 2.70
CA GLN A 277 12.66 -1.50 2.73
C GLN A 277 13.56 -0.70 1.78
N ILE A 278 13.08 0.49 1.44
CA ILE A 278 13.82 1.46 0.63
C ILE A 278 13.57 2.87 1.16
N CYS A 279 14.59 3.72 1.11
CA CYS A 279 14.51 5.15 1.38
C CYS A 279 15.12 5.93 0.22
N MET A 280 14.29 6.58 -0.58
CA MET A 280 14.77 7.51 -1.61
C MET A 280 15.33 8.77 -0.97
N VAL A 281 16.45 9.25 -1.51
CA VAL A 281 17.17 10.46 -1.07
C VAL A 281 17.54 11.30 -2.28
N GLY A 282 17.81 12.60 -2.08
CA GLY A 282 18.19 13.49 -3.19
C GLY A 282 17.81 14.94 -2.97
N ASP A 283 17.43 15.31 -1.74
CA ASP A 283 17.10 16.69 -1.41
C ASP A 283 18.33 17.60 -1.64
N GLY A 284 18.17 18.66 -2.42
CA GLY A 284 19.26 19.53 -2.85
C GLY A 284 20.30 18.88 -3.79
N LYS A 285 20.15 17.62 -4.20
CA LYS A 285 21.11 16.89 -5.05
C LYS A 285 20.71 16.94 -6.53
N LYS A 286 21.67 16.64 -7.43
CA LYS A 286 21.47 16.67 -8.90
C LYS A 286 20.54 15.57 -9.41
N PHE A 287 20.45 14.45 -8.70
CA PHE A 287 19.66 13.26 -9.05
C PHE A 287 19.21 12.53 -7.79
N LEU A 288 18.28 11.60 -7.97
CA LEU A 288 17.78 10.75 -6.88
C LEU A 288 18.65 9.51 -6.71
N SER A 289 18.86 9.16 -5.46
CA SER A 289 19.50 7.91 -5.05
C SER A 289 18.62 7.20 -4.02
N ALA A 290 18.98 5.98 -3.63
CA ALA A 290 18.25 5.23 -2.62
C ALA A 290 19.17 4.44 -1.70
N LEU A 291 18.76 4.32 -0.44
CA LEU A 291 19.22 3.28 0.47
C LEU A 291 18.24 2.12 0.42
N ILE A 292 18.73 0.90 0.28
CA ILE A 292 17.92 -0.32 0.22
C ILE A 292 18.42 -1.27 1.31
N VAL A 293 17.49 -1.98 1.96
CA VAL A 293 17.80 -3.09 2.87
C VAL A 293 17.12 -4.36 2.39
N LEU A 294 17.77 -5.50 2.60
CA LEU A 294 17.23 -6.81 2.27
C LEU A 294 16.06 -7.17 3.17
N ASP A 295 15.18 -8.06 2.71
CA ASP A 295 14.04 -8.57 3.47
C ASP A 295 14.47 -9.71 4.38
N GLY A 296 14.66 -9.43 5.66
CA GLY A 296 14.99 -10.41 6.69
C GLY A 296 13.85 -11.34 7.08
N ASP A 297 12.62 -11.00 6.69
CA ASP A 297 11.42 -11.79 7.01
C ASP A 297 11.21 -13.00 6.06
N GLY A 298 12.28 -13.50 5.45
CA GLY A 298 12.29 -14.73 4.66
C GLY A 298 12.39 -14.57 3.15
N GLY A 299 12.14 -13.39 2.60
CA GLY A 299 12.25 -13.14 1.14
C GLY A 299 13.69 -13.29 0.65
N ALA A 300 14.65 -12.69 1.35
CA ALA A 300 16.07 -12.82 1.01
C ALA A 300 16.60 -14.24 1.25
N GLU A 301 16.18 -14.91 2.33
CA GLU A 301 16.55 -16.31 2.60
C GLU A 301 16.09 -17.24 1.50
N LYS A 302 14.82 -17.11 1.09
CA LYS A 302 14.26 -17.87 0.00
C LYS A 302 15.02 -17.67 -1.31
N TRP A 303 15.26 -16.40 -1.68
CA TRP A 303 15.99 -16.08 -2.90
C TRP A 303 17.42 -16.62 -2.86
N ALA A 304 18.10 -16.54 -1.71
CA ALA A 304 19.44 -17.09 -1.51
C ALA A 304 19.46 -18.60 -1.75
N ASN A 305 18.50 -19.33 -1.17
CA ASN A 305 18.36 -20.79 -1.34
C ASN A 305 18.11 -21.17 -2.82
N GLU A 306 17.21 -20.45 -3.52
CA GLU A 306 16.92 -20.67 -4.94
C GLU A 306 18.12 -20.40 -5.86
N ASN A 307 19.03 -19.51 -5.44
CA ASN A 307 20.21 -19.13 -6.21
C ASN A 307 21.52 -19.79 -5.73
N ASN A 308 21.45 -20.75 -4.78
CA ASN A 308 22.59 -21.43 -4.16
C ASN A 308 23.60 -20.44 -3.56
N ILE A 309 23.11 -19.43 -2.84
CA ILE A 309 23.87 -18.46 -2.09
C ILE A 309 23.63 -18.73 -0.61
N GLU A 310 24.67 -18.66 0.22
CA GLU A 310 24.53 -18.74 1.67
C GLU A 310 23.73 -17.54 2.18
N TYR A 311 22.70 -17.82 3.01
CA TYR A 311 21.89 -16.75 3.60
C TYR A 311 22.64 -16.10 4.77
N ASP A 312 23.15 -14.92 4.52
CA ASP A 312 23.69 -13.99 5.49
C ASP A 312 23.54 -12.57 4.92
N ILE A 313 22.77 -11.75 5.60
CA ILE A 313 22.39 -10.40 5.11
C ILE A 313 23.62 -9.54 4.81
N GLU A 314 24.67 -9.60 5.66
CA GLU A 314 25.86 -8.82 5.44
C GLU A 314 26.61 -9.26 4.18
N SER A 315 26.81 -10.56 4.00
CA SER A 315 27.48 -11.13 2.83
C SER A 315 26.66 -10.90 1.55
N MET A 316 25.34 -11.08 1.63
CA MET A 316 24.43 -10.85 0.52
C MET A 316 24.43 -9.40 0.05
N SER A 317 24.54 -8.43 0.96
CA SER A 317 24.58 -7.01 0.60
C SER A 317 25.77 -6.63 -0.28
N LYS A 318 26.82 -7.43 -0.28
CA LYS A 318 28.05 -7.26 -1.08
C LYS A 318 28.13 -8.23 -2.27
N ASN A 319 27.14 -9.13 -2.42
CA ASN A 319 27.17 -10.17 -3.43
C ASN A 319 26.77 -9.61 -4.81
N GLU A 320 27.60 -9.83 -5.82
CA GLU A 320 27.39 -9.30 -7.17
C GLU A 320 26.08 -9.76 -7.81
N LYS A 321 25.62 -11.01 -7.55
CA LYS A 321 24.34 -11.51 -8.09
C LYS A 321 23.15 -10.81 -7.44
N VAL A 322 23.21 -10.59 -6.12
CA VAL A 322 22.17 -9.85 -5.38
C VAL A 322 22.10 -8.40 -5.88
N LEU A 323 23.25 -7.74 -6.02
CA LEU A 323 23.32 -6.37 -6.54
C LEU A 323 22.78 -6.27 -7.97
N ALA A 324 23.11 -7.24 -8.83
CA ALA A 324 22.63 -7.27 -10.22
C ALA A 324 21.10 -7.49 -10.28
N GLU A 325 20.55 -8.36 -9.45
CA GLU A 325 19.10 -8.61 -9.36
C GLU A 325 18.34 -7.35 -8.90
N ILE A 326 18.83 -6.70 -7.83
CA ILE A 326 18.24 -5.45 -7.33
C ILE A 326 18.35 -4.35 -8.39
N GLN A 327 19.50 -4.22 -9.07
CA GLN A 327 19.68 -3.23 -10.14
C GLN A 327 18.67 -3.44 -11.28
N ALA A 328 18.50 -4.69 -11.74
CA ALA A 328 17.54 -5.00 -12.78
C ALA A 328 16.11 -4.63 -12.39
N HIS A 329 15.74 -4.87 -11.11
CA HIS A 329 14.41 -4.49 -10.59
C HIS A 329 14.26 -2.97 -10.45
N VAL A 330 15.29 -2.26 -9.99
CA VAL A 330 15.31 -0.79 -9.93
C VAL A 330 15.14 -0.21 -11.34
N ASP A 331 15.86 -0.73 -12.34
CA ASP A 331 15.75 -0.27 -13.73
C ASP A 331 14.35 -0.51 -14.31
N LYS A 332 13.77 -1.67 -14.03
CA LYS A 332 12.37 -1.99 -14.39
C LYS A 332 11.37 -1.03 -13.74
N SER A 333 11.57 -0.70 -12.47
CA SER A 333 10.72 0.25 -11.75
C SER A 333 10.90 1.68 -12.27
N ASN A 334 12.14 2.08 -12.54
CA ASN A 334 12.48 3.36 -13.16
C ASN A 334 11.79 3.56 -14.53
N SER A 335 11.60 2.49 -15.31
CA SER A 335 10.91 2.58 -16.61
C SER A 335 9.44 2.99 -16.52
N LYS A 336 8.82 2.88 -15.33
CA LYS A 336 7.42 3.24 -15.09
C LYS A 336 7.22 4.70 -14.68
N VAL A 337 8.31 5.44 -14.41
CA VAL A 337 8.25 6.82 -13.91
C VAL A 337 9.03 7.77 -14.82
N ALA A 338 8.76 9.07 -14.69
CA ALA A 338 9.50 10.09 -15.44
C ALA A 338 11.00 10.11 -15.10
N ASN A 339 11.85 10.50 -16.07
CA ASN A 339 13.31 10.46 -15.89
C ASN A 339 13.80 11.23 -14.64
N VAL A 340 13.14 12.32 -14.29
CA VAL A 340 13.48 13.11 -13.10
C VAL A 340 13.18 12.40 -11.78
N GLN A 341 12.28 11.41 -11.79
CA GLN A 341 11.88 10.62 -10.64
C GLN A 341 12.73 9.33 -10.49
N GLN A 342 13.56 9.01 -11.49
CA GLN A 342 14.35 7.78 -11.52
C GLN A 342 15.50 7.81 -10.52
N ILE A 343 15.69 6.71 -9.81
CA ILE A 343 16.89 6.45 -9.00
C ILE A 343 18.07 6.18 -9.91
N LYS A 344 19.15 6.92 -9.74
CA LYS A 344 20.38 6.79 -10.55
C LYS A 344 21.46 5.97 -9.86
N LYS A 345 21.49 5.95 -8.53
CA LYS A 345 22.39 5.15 -7.71
C LYS A 345 21.67 4.60 -6.50
N PHE A 346 22.08 3.47 -5.99
CA PHE A 346 21.64 2.99 -4.69
C PHE A 346 22.79 2.37 -3.90
N THR A 347 22.62 2.33 -2.59
CA THR A 347 23.47 1.58 -1.67
C THR A 347 22.62 0.49 -1.00
N LEU A 348 23.07 -0.76 -1.11
CA LEU A 348 22.49 -1.87 -0.39
C LEU A 348 23.16 -1.98 0.97
N LEU A 349 22.40 -1.74 2.04
CA LEU A 349 22.92 -1.77 3.41
C LEU A 349 22.99 -3.20 3.93
N SER A 350 23.90 -3.44 4.86
CA SER A 350 24.20 -4.75 5.43
C SER A 350 23.36 -5.11 6.67
N ASN A 351 22.38 -4.29 7.01
CA ASN A 351 21.52 -4.47 8.17
C ASN A 351 20.05 -4.24 7.79
N GLU A 352 19.16 -4.83 8.57
CA GLU A 352 17.73 -4.61 8.44
C GLU A 352 17.29 -3.34 9.17
N TRP A 353 16.16 -2.76 8.74
CA TRP A 353 15.48 -1.72 9.48
C TRP A 353 14.28 -2.30 10.22
N THR A 354 14.21 -1.99 11.52
CA THR A 354 13.17 -2.48 12.41
C THR A 354 12.58 -1.34 13.27
N ASP A 355 11.54 -1.61 14.02
CA ASP A 355 11.03 -0.69 15.04
C ASP A 355 11.98 -0.60 16.24
N SER A 356 12.63 -1.70 16.61
CA SER A 356 13.60 -1.77 17.71
C SER A 356 14.90 -1.04 17.41
N SER A 357 15.39 -1.08 16.17
CA SER A 357 16.55 -0.30 15.71
C SER A 357 16.22 1.17 15.43
N GLY A 358 14.94 1.48 15.28
CA GLY A 358 14.40 2.84 15.27
C GLY A 358 14.09 3.42 13.89
N GLU A 359 14.46 2.75 12.80
CA GLU A 359 14.18 3.22 11.43
C GLU A 359 12.71 3.07 11.03
N LEU A 360 12.00 2.11 11.66
CA LEU A 360 10.58 1.92 11.43
C LEU A 360 9.75 2.34 12.63
N THR A 361 8.46 2.54 12.38
CA THR A 361 7.45 2.59 13.45
C THR A 361 6.97 1.18 13.79
N PRO A 362 6.26 0.94 14.91
CA PRO A 362 5.61 -0.35 15.20
C PRO A 362 4.61 -0.80 14.12
N SER A 363 4.13 0.11 13.27
CA SER A 363 3.29 -0.19 12.09
C SER A 363 4.10 -0.34 10.80
N LEU A 364 5.42 -0.58 10.89
CA LEU A 364 6.37 -0.79 9.79
C LEU A 364 6.48 0.40 8.82
N LYS A 365 6.15 1.62 9.25
CA LYS A 365 6.35 2.84 8.45
C LYS A 365 7.77 3.35 8.61
N LEU A 366 8.38 3.73 7.49
CA LEU A 366 9.72 4.32 7.45
C LEU A 366 9.75 5.68 8.20
N LYS A 367 10.71 5.83 9.10
CA LYS A 367 11.08 7.12 9.72
C LYS A 367 12.20 7.75 8.92
N ARG A 368 11.87 8.38 7.80
CA ARG A 368 12.83 8.92 6.84
C ARG A 368 13.91 9.80 7.48
N HIS A 369 13.54 10.68 8.40
CA HIS A 369 14.49 11.56 9.09
C HIS A 369 15.55 10.79 9.88
N VAL A 370 15.16 9.68 10.54
CA VAL A 370 16.11 8.80 11.27
C VAL A 370 17.06 8.14 10.29
N VAL A 371 16.54 7.62 9.19
CA VAL A 371 17.36 6.96 8.16
C VAL A 371 18.33 7.94 7.53
N THR A 372 17.86 9.11 7.10
CA THR A 372 18.74 10.11 6.44
C THR A 372 19.80 10.68 7.38
N GLU A 373 19.53 10.77 8.68
CA GLU A 373 20.53 11.20 9.67
C GLU A 373 21.55 10.09 9.96
N ARG A 374 21.08 8.85 10.17
CA ARG A 374 21.92 7.71 10.54
C ARG A 374 22.89 7.29 9.44
N TYR A 375 22.41 7.29 8.19
CA TYR A 375 23.18 6.83 7.02
C TYR A 375 23.66 7.99 6.15
N LYS A 376 24.00 9.11 6.79
CA LYS A 376 24.44 10.32 6.08
C LYS A 376 25.69 10.09 5.23
N ASP A 377 26.65 9.32 5.73
CA ASP A 377 27.92 9.08 5.04
C ASP A 377 27.69 8.20 3.79
N GLU A 378 26.86 7.18 3.87
CA GLU A 378 26.46 6.33 2.75
C GLU A 378 25.71 7.14 1.70
N ILE A 379 24.84 8.07 2.13
CA ILE A 379 24.12 8.96 1.23
C ILE A 379 25.10 9.89 0.51
N GLU A 380 25.98 10.56 1.22
CA GLU A 380 26.94 11.49 0.60
C GLU A 380 27.88 10.77 -0.39
N SER A 381 28.34 9.54 -0.07
CA SER A 381 29.18 8.75 -0.96
C SER A 381 28.56 8.47 -2.33
N MET A 382 27.23 8.37 -2.41
CA MET A 382 26.55 8.19 -3.71
C MET A 382 26.63 9.42 -4.62
N TYR A 383 26.92 10.60 -4.07
CA TYR A 383 27.00 11.87 -4.80
C TYR A 383 28.42 12.37 -5.02
N GLU A 384 29.41 11.72 -4.42
CA GLU A 384 30.83 12.00 -4.74
C GLU A 384 31.09 11.61 -6.19
N GLU A 385 31.74 12.54 -6.92
CA GLU A 385 32.19 12.27 -8.29
C GLU A 385 33.38 11.30 -8.21
N VAL A 386 33.30 10.18 -8.95
CA VAL A 386 34.41 9.27 -9.16
C VAL A 386 35.42 9.89 -10.14
#